data_62366299efb6bb952436b7ab730cba8b
#
_entry.id   62366299efb6bb952436b7ab730cba8b
#
_cell.length_a   1.000
_cell.length_b   1.000
_cell.length_c   1.000
_cell.angle_alpha   90.00
_cell.angle_beta   90.00
_cell.angle_gamma   90.00
#
_symmetry.space_group_name_H-M   'P 1'
#
loop_
_entity.id
_entity.type
_entity.pdbx_description
1 polymer ?
#
loop_
_entity_poly.entity_id
_entity_poly.type
_entity_poly.pdbx_seq_one_letter_code
_entity_poly.pdbx_strand_id
1 'polypeptide(L)'
;MNEKTEKAYKTYQSCLRQLKTVKRVTKQDLNTLYNIQCRIKKDSEYAELLKELSDENETFDELIERFFGEYNNLYGLEIRDDLMEFDDPEFASGSYFIIKSYKKDDTGSLVELAPTDFAANQEAYVRVTLYSHESNLPLVAEKLSLIAVSDDGNEIRKISEKTDTLEFSTTLSRPGYIKFKVLAMDESSQMILGSETAFGGIIFSREEIKTHHEPSPDLYEFWDGEVKRLMNTDPTDTAADGYTGDVETLYDMPSKNRFSLTKLDKKYTQRLIDNNQPAPDDTELSEYNIYELMLKCPGPCPSTGYVSVPKGAKKNSLPIHISYDGYSVRSPAPLMKPDCIAVHCSHHGYELGHNNDTYYAEIRNTVGASYCRGNGDINSGFDNIHDCYPLYIMLRDLQMIRFLVDPKLSSNVELLHDVWNGNVILWGSSMGGYQTIGVGALMSIMKKYSAPIRSLNLQAGSPAFADVAGHTSGRVQSTIFKYRSGADYFDTAILASLIDSPTLIHRASLGDEICTATSMSAIFNMIPSGVPKEIRYVQNSSHGYLPDEEHQMWYIYKNY
;
A
#
# COMPACT_ATOMS: atom_id res chain seq x y z
N MET A 1 15.98 -34.21 -13.24
CA MET A 1 15.13 -33.25 -12.48
C MET A 1 15.14 -31.90 -13.17
N ASN A 2 14.00 -31.30 -13.40
CA ASN A 2 13.93 -29.98 -14.00
C ASN A 2 13.99 -28.94 -12.83
N GLU A 3 15.13 -28.24 -12.70
CA GLU A 3 15.40 -27.26 -11.65
C GLU A 3 14.29 -26.19 -11.52
N LYS A 4 13.66 -25.83 -12.64
CA LYS A 4 12.52 -24.88 -12.64
C LYS A 4 11.27 -25.46 -11.98
N THR A 5 11.00 -26.75 -12.17
CA THR A 5 9.85 -27.44 -11.56
C THR A 5 10.09 -27.65 -10.07
N GLU A 6 11.30 -28.00 -9.66
CA GLU A 6 11.67 -28.11 -8.24
C GLU A 6 11.50 -26.78 -7.51
N LYS A 7 11.93 -25.68 -8.12
CA LYS A 7 11.75 -24.34 -7.56
C LYS A 7 10.27 -23.98 -7.45
N ALA A 8 9.46 -24.28 -8.47
CA ALA A 8 8.01 -24.05 -8.46
C ALA A 8 7.33 -24.85 -7.33
N TYR A 9 7.70 -26.13 -7.14
CA TYR A 9 7.19 -26.97 -6.08
C TYR A 9 7.51 -26.43 -4.68
N LYS A 10 8.76 -26.03 -4.43
CA LYS A 10 9.15 -25.40 -3.16
C LYS A 10 8.39 -24.09 -2.90
N THR A 11 8.15 -23.30 -3.95
CA THR A 11 7.35 -22.08 -3.86
C THR A 11 5.89 -22.40 -3.51
N TYR A 12 5.29 -23.41 -4.14
CA TYR A 12 3.94 -23.88 -3.84
C TYR A 12 3.78 -24.30 -2.38
N GLN A 13 4.71 -25.11 -1.87
CA GLN A 13 4.73 -25.53 -0.45
C GLN A 13 4.81 -24.33 0.51
N SER A 14 5.64 -23.34 0.16
CA SER A 14 5.79 -22.14 0.97
C SER A 14 4.50 -21.31 0.97
N CYS A 15 3.87 -21.13 -0.20
CA CYS A 15 2.60 -20.40 -0.31
C CYS A 15 1.48 -21.09 0.48
N LEU A 16 1.33 -22.41 0.38
CA LEU A 16 0.33 -23.15 1.17
C LEU A 16 0.52 -22.95 2.68
N ARG A 17 1.77 -23.06 3.15
CA ARG A 17 2.08 -22.84 4.58
C ARG A 17 1.75 -21.42 5.04
N GLN A 18 2.06 -20.42 4.22
CA GLN A 18 1.74 -19.03 4.51
C GLN A 18 0.23 -18.79 4.56
N LEU A 19 -0.51 -19.33 3.58
CA LEU A 19 -1.96 -19.13 3.49
C LEU A 19 -2.74 -19.83 4.60
N LYS A 20 -2.21 -20.93 5.16
CA LYS A 20 -2.79 -21.59 6.34
C LYS A 20 -2.92 -20.66 7.55
N THR A 21 -2.01 -19.71 7.69
CA THR A 21 -1.92 -18.82 8.86
C THR A 21 -2.53 -17.44 8.62
N VAL A 22 -2.85 -17.08 7.36
CA VAL A 22 -3.45 -15.76 7.09
C VAL A 22 -4.93 -15.77 7.47
N LYS A 23 -5.38 -14.64 8.00
CA LYS A 23 -6.77 -14.45 8.40
C LYS A 23 -7.73 -14.42 7.21
N ARG A 24 -7.25 -14.09 6.03
CA ARG A 24 -8.04 -13.96 4.80
C ARG A 24 -7.24 -14.38 3.59
N VAL A 25 -7.80 -15.28 2.78
CA VAL A 25 -7.27 -15.66 1.47
C VAL A 25 -7.78 -14.70 0.41
N THR A 26 -6.95 -14.31 -0.54
CA THR A 26 -7.34 -13.43 -1.66
C THR A 26 -7.43 -14.22 -2.97
N LYS A 27 -8.19 -13.70 -3.94
CA LYS A 27 -8.24 -14.28 -5.30
C LYS A 27 -6.84 -14.37 -5.91
N GLN A 28 -5.98 -13.37 -5.68
CA GLN A 28 -4.61 -13.37 -6.18
C GLN A 28 -3.77 -14.51 -5.58
N ASP A 29 -4.00 -14.84 -4.30
CA ASP A 29 -3.33 -15.99 -3.67
C ASP A 29 -3.75 -17.30 -4.36
N LEU A 30 -5.04 -17.47 -4.61
CA LEU A 30 -5.57 -18.66 -5.31
C LEU A 30 -5.06 -18.76 -6.74
N ASN A 31 -5.09 -17.68 -7.50
CA ASN A 31 -4.54 -17.65 -8.87
C ASN A 31 -3.04 -17.96 -8.90
N THR A 32 -2.29 -17.44 -7.94
CA THR A 32 -0.85 -17.73 -7.81
C THR A 32 -0.63 -19.22 -7.56
N LEU A 33 -1.35 -19.80 -6.60
CA LEU A 33 -1.27 -21.24 -6.31
C LEU A 33 -1.67 -22.09 -7.51
N TYR A 34 -2.77 -21.76 -8.17
CA TYR A 34 -3.24 -22.48 -9.34
C TYR A 34 -2.21 -22.48 -10.48
N ASN A 35 -1.68 -21.32 -10.82
CA ASN A 35 -0.66 -21.19 -11.86
C ASN A 35 0.63 -22.00 -11.53
N ILE A 36 1.05 -22.00 -10.27
CA ILE A 36 2.19 -22.80 -9.82
C ILE A 36 1.85 -24.29 -9.92
N GLN A 37 0.67 -24.69 -9.48
CA GLN A 37 0.18 -26.08 -9.54
C GLN A 37 0.12 -26.60 -10.98
N CYS A 38 -0.39 -25.80 -11.93
CA CYS A 38 -0.41 -26.17 -13.35
C CYS A 38 0.99 -26.40 -13.94
N ARG A 39 1.98 -25.60 -13.52
CA ARG A 39 3.38 -25.80 -13.93
C ARG A 39 3.95 -27.08 -13.37
N ILE A 40 3.67 -27.39 -12.12
CA ILE A 40 4.15 -28.58 -11.44
C ILE A 40 3.53 -29.85 -12.04
N LYS A 41 2.23 -29.83 -12.34
CA LYS A 41 1.48 -30.96 -12.93
C LYS A 41 2.00 -31.37 -14.34
N LYS A 42 2.72 -30.50 -15.03
CA LYS A 42 3.37 -30.84 -16.32
C LYS A 42 4.54 -31.83 -16.17
N ASP A 43 5.05 -32.01 -14.96
CA ASP A 43 6.12 -32.94 -14.63
C ASP A 43 5.56 -34.08 -13.77
N SER A 44 5.55 -35.30 -14.31
CA SER A 44 4.88 -36.45 -13.68
C SER A 44 5.46 -36.84 -12.32
N GLU A 45 6.76 -36.62 -12.09
CA GLU A 45 7.41 -36.87 -10.79
C GLU A 45 6.85 -35.94 -9.70
N TYR A 46 6.66 -34.65 -10.02
CA TYR A 46 6.16 -33.67 -9.08
C TYR A 46 4.63 -33.70 -8.95
N ALA A 47 3.90 -34.20 -9.95
CA ALA A 47 2.46 -34.38 -9.86
C ALA A 47 2.04 -35.37 -8.77
N GLU A 48 2.82 -36.41 -8.53
CA GLU A 48 2.60 -37.35 -7.41
C GLU A 48 2.93 -36.69 -6.05
N LEU A 49 4.00 -35.90 -5.97
CA LEU A 49 4.35 -35.15 -4.75
C LEU A 49 3.30 -34.12 -4.34
N LEU A 50 2.55 -33.57 -5.30
CA LEU A 50 1.41 -32.66 -4.98
C LEU A 50 0.28 -33.38 -4.23
N LYS A 51 0.06 -34.67 -4.48
CA LYS A 51 -0.95 -35.46 -3.78
C LYS A 51 -0.55 -35.73 -2.32
N GLU A 52 0.75 -35.94 -2.06
CA GLU A 52 1.26 -36.18 -0.71
C GLU A 52 1.19 -34.92 0.17
N LEU A 53 1.23 -33.73 -0.44
CA LEU A 53 1.10 -32.47 0.29
C LEU A 53 -0.29 -32.23 0.89
N SER A 54 -1.32 -32.83 0.32
CA SER A 54 -2.71 -32.68 0.79
C SER A 54 -2.93 -33.21 2.21
N ASP A 55 -2.09 -34.16 2.65
CA ASP A 55 -2.25 -34.80 3.96
C ASP A 55 -1.68 -33.96 5.13
N GLU A 56 -0.80 -33.00 4.86
CA GLU A 56 -0.11 -32.20 5.89
C GLU A 56 -0.52 -30.71 5.95
N ASN A 57 -1.18 -30.19 4.92
CA ASN A 57 -1.48 -28.78 4.79
C ASN A 57 -2.96 -28.58 4.44
N GLU A 58 -3.49 -27.37 4.68
CA GLU A 58 -4.76 -26.95 4.10
C GLU A 58 -4.69 -27.12 2.58
N THR A 59 -5.59 -27.90 2.01
CA THR A 59 -5.61 -28.21 0.58
C THR A 59 -5.97 -26.97 -0.23
N PHE A 60 -5.70 -27.01 -1.51
CA PHE A 60 -6.11 -25.93 -2.40
C PHE A 60 -7.64 -25.77 -2.41
N ASP A 61 -8.38 -26.87 -2.33
CA ASP A 61 -9.83 -26.87 -2.28
C ASP A 61 -10.36 -26.24 -0.97
N GLU A 62 -9.75 -26.54 0.18
CA GLU A 62 -10.10 -25.90 1.47
C GLU A 62 -9.79 -24.40 1.48
N LEU A 63 -8.72 -23.96 0.80
CA LEU A 63 -8.44 -22.54 0.61
C LEU A 63 -9.47 -21.85 -0.27
N ILE A 64 -9.99 -22.56 -1.27
CA ILE A 64 -11.09 -22.09 -2.13
C ILE A 64 -12.37 -21.94 -1.31
N GLU A 65 -12.77 -22.97 -0.54
CA GLU A 65 -13.94 -22.93 0.33
C GLU A 65 -13.87 -21.76 1.32
N ARG A 66 -12.69 -21.56 1.93
CA ARG A 66 -12.47 -20.44 2.85
C ARG A 66 -12.59 -19.09 2.15
N PHE A 67 -12.01 -18.94 0.97
CA PHE A 67 -12.11 -17.70 0.18
C PHE A 67 -13.58 -17.37 -0.14
N PHE A 68 -14.36 -18.33 -0.61
CA PHE A 68 -15.77 -18.08 -0.94
C PHE A 68 -16.63 -17.81 0.27
N GLY A 69 -16.41 -18.50 1.38
CA GLY A 69 -17.12 -18.22 2.62
C GLY A 69 -16.91 -16.78 3.08
N GLU A 70 -15.66 -16.31 3.07
CA GLU A 70 -15.33 -14.92 3.40
C GLU A 70 -15.85 -13.93 2.37
N TYR A 71 -15.73 -14.27 1.09
CA TYR A 71 -16.14 -13.41 -0.02
C TYR A 71 -17.67 -13.25 -0.08
N ASN A 72 -18.41 -14.33 0.06
CA ASN A 72 -19.87 -14.31 0.08
C ASN A 72 -20.39 -13.51 1.27
N ASN A 73 -19.81 -13.67 2.46
CA ASN A 73 -20.16 -12.90 3.64
C ASN A 73 -19.87 -11.40 3.46
N LEU A 74 -18.73 -11.05 2.82
CA LEU A 74 -18.33 -9.65 2.61
C LEU A 74 -19.23 -8.92 1.60
N TYR A 75 -19.67 -9.62 0.55
CA TYR A 75 -20.42 -9.02 -0.56
C TYR A 75 -21.89 -9.42 -0.59
N GLY A 76 -22.33 -10.24 0.37
CA GLY A 76 -23.72 -10.72 0.43
C GLY A 76 -24.14 -11.55 -0.78
N LEU A 77 -23.20 -12.27 -1.38
CA LEU A 77 -23.45 -13.16 -2.52
C LEU A 77 -23.73 -14.57 -2.02
N GLU A 78 -24.50 -15.33 -2.78
CA GLU A 78 -24.70 -16.79 -2.59
C GLU A 78 -23.99 -17.51 -3.74
N ILE A 79 -22.66 -17.43 -3.78
CA ILE A 79 -21.84 -18.16 -4.73
C ILE A 79 -21.49 -19.50 -4.12
N ARG A 80 -21.65 -20.55 -4.88
CA ARG A 80 -21.34 -21.92 -4.45
C ARG A 80 -19.92 -22.28 -4.85
N ASP A 81 -19.19 -22.85 -3.92
CA ASP A 81 -17.79 -23.24 -4.02
C ASP A 81 -17.55 -24.60 -4.70
N ASP A 82 -18.59 -25.48 -4.67
CA ASP A 82 -18.53 -26.86 -5.17
C ASP A 82 -18.44 -26.97 -6.72
N LEU A 83 -18.51 -25.86 -7.44
CA LEU A 83 -18.54 -25.83 -8.92
C LEU A 83 -17.43 -24.92 -9.51
N MET A 84 -16.40 -24.60 -8.74
CA MET A 84 -15.34 -23.72 -9.22
C MET A 84 -14.48 -24.42 -10.25
N GLU A 85 -14.66 -24.08 -11.52
CA GLU A 85 -13.70 -24.42 -12.56
C GLU A 85 -12.61 -23.34 -12.63
N PHE A 86 -11.36 -23.75 -12.44
CA PHE A 86 -10.22 -22.94 -12.80
C PHE A 86 -9.98 -23.16 -14.28
N ASP A 87 -10.22 -22.16 -15.06
CA ASP A 87 -9.87 -22.19 -16.46
C ASP A 87 -8.38 -22.43 -16.67
N ASP A 88 -8.02 -23.06 -17.79
CA ASP A 88 -6.64 -23.21 -18.22
C ASP A 88 -5.91 -21.85 -18.08
N PRO A 89 -4.66 -21.79 -17.60
CA PRO A 89 -3.89 -20.56 -17.51
C PRO A 89 -3.86 -19.69 -18.77
N GLU A 90 -4.11 -20.26 -19.93
CA GLU A 90 -4.32 -19.53 -21.19
C GLU A 90 -5.65 -18.76 -21.23
N PHE A 91 -6.65 -19.15 -20.43
CA PHE A 91 -7.94 -18.48 -20.31
C PHE A 91 -8.02 -17.51 -19.12
N ALA A 92 -7.16 -17.63 -18.11
CA ALA A 92 -7.15 -16.73 -16.95
C ALA A 92 -6.80 -15.26 -17.31
N SER A 93 -6.25 -15.02 -18.51
CA SER A 93 -6.04 -13.71 -19.10
C SER A 93 -7.14 -13.34 -20.12
N GLY A 94 -8.23 -14.10 -20.17
CA GLY A 94 -9.16 -14.08 -21.32
C GLY A 94 -10.12 -12.93 -21.38
N SER A 95 -10.33 -12.14 -20.32
CA SER A 95 -11.33 -11.08 -20.31
C SER A 95 -10.94 -9.87 -19.46
N TYR A 96 -11.48 -8.71 -19.80
CA TYR A 96 -11.31 -7.47 -19.06
C TYR A 96 -12.58 -6.64 -19.09
N PHE A 97 -12.74 -5.74 -18.13
CA PHE A 97 -13.86 -4.81 -18.09
C PHE A 97 -13.47 -3.40 -18.51
N ILE A 98 -14.37 -2.75 -19.24
CA ILE A 98 -14.32 -1.30 -19.46
C ILE A 98 -15.50 -0.66 -18.73
N ILE A 99 -15.20 0.37 -17.93
CA ILE A 99 -16.17 1.12 -17.16
C ILE A 99 -16.25 2.53 -17.72
N LYS A 100 -17.44 2.93 -18.16
CA LYS A 100 -17.72 4.29 -18.62
C LYS A 100 -18.84 4.93 -17.80
N SER A 101 -18.74 6.23 -17.59
CA SER A 101 -19.75 7.03 -16.90
C SER A 101 -20.29 8.14 -17.80
N TYR A 102 -21.56 8.46 -17.63
CA TYR A 102 -22.30 9.40 -18.48
C TYR A 102 -23.21 10.28 -17.62
N LYS A 103 -23.51 11.46 -18.13
CA LYS A 103 -24.62 12.30 -17.68
C LYS A 103 -25.64 12.46 -18.79
N LYS A 104 -26.87 12.84 -18.47
CA LYS A 104 -27.82 13.34 -19.47
C LYS A 104 -27.54 14.81 -19.78
N ASP A 105 -27.56 15.16 -21.05
CA ASP A 105 -27.59 16.55 -21.49
C ASP A 105 -29.03 17.13 -21.47
N ASP A 106 -29.17 18.37 -21.88
CA ASP A 106 -30.47 19.07 -21.92
C ASP A 106 -31.49 18.43 -22.88
N THR A 107 -31.03 17.58 -23.81
CA THR A 107 -31.88 16.81 -24.71
C THR A 107 -32.27 15.44 -24.16
N GLY A 108 -31.72 15.03 -23.04
CA GLY A 108 -31.87 13.72 -22.43
C GLY A 108 -30.92 12.65 -23.01
N SER A 109 -29.98 13.04 -23.89
CA SER A 109 -28.99 12.14 -24.46
C SER A 109 -27.83 11.89 -23.48
N LEU A 110 -27.27 10.65 -23.48
CA LEU A 110 -26.14 10.33 -22.65
C LEU A 110 -24.83 10.88 -23.25
N VAL A 111 -24.14 11.69 -22.49
CA VAL A 111 -22.83 12.27 -22.81
C VAL A 111 -21.82 11.75 -21.81
N GLU A 112 -20.68 11.23 -22.28
CA GLU A 112 -19.61 10.71 -21.43
C GLU A 112 -19.06 11.80 -20.52
N LEU A 113 -18.91 11.48 -19.23
CA LEU A 113 -18.35 12.36 -18.22
C LEU A 113 -17.39 11.56 -17.36
N ALA A 114 -16.26 12.17 -16.99
CA ALA A 114 -15.30 11.53 -16.09
C ALA A 114 -15.97 11.14 -14.76
N PRO A 115 -15.65 9.96 -14.20
CA PRO A 115 -16.28 9.48 -12.96
C PRO A 115 -16.01 10.36 -11.74
N THR A 116 -15.11 11.31 -11.86
CA THR A 116 -14.67 12.24 -10.83
C THR A 116 -15.21 13.66 -10.98
N ASP A 117 -16.06 13.92 -12.00
CA ASP A 117 -16.54 15.27 -12.35
C ASP A 117 -18.06 15.45 -12.18
N PHE A 118 -18.71 14.53 -11.48
CA PHE A 118 -20.14 14.68 -11.17
C PHE A 118 -20.36 15.71 -10.05
N ALA A 119 -21.35 16.57 -10.24
CA ALA A 119 -21.82 17.47 -9.17
C ALA A 119 -22.75 16.71 -8.20
N ALA A 120 -22.86 17.19 -6.96
CA ALA A 120 -23.89 16.72 -6.04
C ALA A 120 -25.28 16.89 -6.65
N ASN A 121 -26.19 15.93 -6.42
CA ASN A 121 -27.51 15.81 -7.03
C ASN A 121 -27.54 15.54 -8.54
N GLN A 122 -26.40 15.43 -9.21
CA GLN A 122 -26.36 15.02 -10.61
C GLN A 122 -26.51 13.50 -10.71
N GLU A 123 -27.35 13.02 -11.64
CA GLU A 123 -27.49 11.59 -11.90
C GLU A 123 -26.31 11.11 -12.75
N ALA A 124 -25.58 10.11 -12.23
CA ALA A 124 -24.52 9.41 -12.94
C ALA A 124 -25.08 8.12 -13.55
N TYR A 125 -24.88 7.91 -14.84
CA TYR A 125 -25.17 6.67 -15.54
C TYR A 125 -23.85 5.93 -15.75
N VAL A 126 -23.79 4.66 -15.33
CA VAL A 126 -22.58 3.84 -15.42
C VAL A 126 -22.86 2.64 -16.30
N ARG A 127 -21.93 2.39 -17.22
CA ARG A 127 -21.93 1.21 -18.09
C ARG A 127 -20.64 0.43 -17.84
N VAL A 128 -20.79 -0.84 -17.53
CA VAL A 128 -19.70 -1.79 -17.31
C VAL A 128 -19.81 -2.88 -18.37
N THR A 129 -18.83 -2.98 -19.26
CA THR A 129 -18.84 -3.94 -20.38
C THR A 129 -17.66 -4.89 -20.24
N LEU A 130 -17.93 -6.18 -20.36
CA LEU A 130 -16.94 -7.27 -20.38
C LEU A 130 -16.46 -7.48 -21.81
N TYR A 131 -15.14 -7.60 -21.99
CA TYR A 131 -14.47 -7.83 -23.26
C TYR A 131 -13.60 -9.08 -23.21
N SER A 132 -13.41 -9.74 -24.34
CA SER A 132 -12.41 -10.79 -24.53
C SER A 132 -11.05 -10.17 -24.88
N HIS A 133 -9.99 -10.60 -24.22
CA HIS A 133 -8.61 -10.23 -24.58
C HIS A 133 -8.21 -10.74 -25.97
N GLU A 134 -8.70 -11.92 -26.36
CA GLU A 134 -8.34 -12.53 -27.64
C GLU A 134 -8.91 -11.75 -28.84
N SER A 135 -10.18 -11.36 -28.76
CA SER A 135 -10.88 -10.74 -29.89
C SER A 135 -11.02 -9.23 -29.78
N ASN A 136 -10.82 -8.66 -28.59
CA ASN A 136 -11.17 -7.27 -28.23
C ASN A 136 -12.64 -6.92 -28.52
N LEU A 137 -13.53 -7.93 -28.50
CA LEU A 137 -14.95 -7.78 -28.67
C LEU A 137 -15.70 -8.00 -27.37
N PRO A 138 -16.92 -7.41 -27.20
CA PRO A 138 -17.75 -7.69 -26.05
C PRO A 138 -17.98 -9.18 -25.85
N LEU A 139 -17.82 -9.66 -24.61
CA LEU A 139 -17.94 -11.06 -24.21
C LEU A 139 -19.21 -11.25 -23.38
N VAL A 140 -20.14 -12.04 -23.86
CA VAL A 140 -21.39 -12.34 -23.14
C VAL A 140 -21.10 -13.26 -21.98
N ALA A 141 -21.37 -12.80 -20.76
CA ALA A 141 -21.44 -13.63 -19.57
C ALA A 141 -22.87 -14.14 -19.34
N GLU A 142 -23.04 -15.27 -18.69
CA GLU A 142 -24.38 -15.74 -18.31
C GLU A 142 -25.04 -14.77 -17.35
N LYS A 143 -24.27 -14.24 -16.36
CA LYS A 143 -24.73 -13.18 -15.48
C LYS A 143 -23.62 -12.17 -15.20
N LEU A 144 -23.99 -10.89 -15.14
CA LEU A 144 -23.20 -9.82 -14.53
C LEU A 144 -23.89 -9.37 -13.24
N SER A 145 -23.20 -9.47 -12.11
CA SER A 145 -23.71 -9.09 -10.79
C SER A 145 -23.02 -7.84 -10.28
N LEU A 146 -23.81 -6.81 -9.97
CA LEU A 146 -23.38 -5.54 -9.41
C LEU A 146 -23.69 -5.45 -7.92
N ILE A 147 -22.72 -4.96 -7.18
CA ILE A 147 -22.91 -4.37 -5.84
C ILE A 147 -22.30 -2.97 -5.87
N ALA A 148 -23.11 -1.97 -5.61
CA ALA A 148 -22.64 -0.59 -5.46
C ALA A 148 -23.04 -0.07 -4.08
N VAL A 149 -22.13 0.62 -3.41
CA VAL A 149 -22.34 1.13 -2.05
C VAL A 149 -21.86 2.57 -1.99
N SER A 150 -22.73 3.46 -1.53
CA SER A 150 -22.38 4.85 -1.29
C SER A 150 -21.69 5.04 0.06
N ASP A 151 -21.01 6.14 0.23
CA ASP A 151 -20.34 6.49 1.49
C ASP A 151 -21.30 6.89 2.64
N ASP A 152 -22.61 6.89 2.41
CA ASP A 152 -23.66 6.93 3.43
C ASP A 152 -24.29 5.56 3.72
N GLY A 153 -23.73 4.48 3.12
CA GLY A 153 -24.16 3.11 3.36
C GLY A 153 -25.33 2.62 2.51
N ASN A 154 -25.88 3.45 1.60
CA ASN A 154 -26.93 2.99 0.68
C ASN A 154 -26.34 2.00 -0.33
N GLU A 155 -27.04 0.89 -0.53
CA GLU A 155 -26.60 -0.22 -1.38
C GLU A 155 -27.52 -0.39 -2.58
N ILE A 156 -26.92 -0.61 -3.75
CA ILE A 156 -27.60 -1.00 -4.99
C ILE A 156 -27.09 -2.38 -5.39
N ARG A 157 -28.02 -3.31 -5.61
CA ARG A 157 -27.74 -4.63 -6.19
C ARG A 157 -28.46 -4.80 -7.49
N LYS A 158 -27.79 -5.35 -8.50
CA LYS A 158 -28.37 -5.62 -9.81
C LYS A 158 -27.73 -6.85 -10.43
N ILE A 159 -28.55 -7.66 -11.07
CA ILE A 159 -28.10 -8.79 -11.90
C ILE A 159 -28.65 -8.56 -13.32
N SER A 160 -27.80 -8.77 -14.31
CA SER A 160 -28.17 -8.80 -15.73
C SER A 160 -27.74 -10.15 -16.29
N GLU A 161 -28.64 -10.80 -17.06
CA GLU A 161 -28.42 -12.16 -17.56
C GLU A 161 -28.14 -12.13 -19.08
N LYS A 162 -27.33 -13.09 -19.54
CA LYS A 162 -26.97 -13.30 -20.95
C LYS A 162 -26.55 -12.01 -21.66
N THR A 163 -25.61 -11.32 -21.04
CA THR A 163 -25.18 -9.98 -21.48
C THR A 163 -23.70 -9.78 -21.32
N ASP A 164 -23.15 -8.94 -22.17
CA ASP A 164 -21.80 -8.39 -22.06
C ASP A 164 -21.75 -7.09 -21.26
N THR A 165 -22.91 -6.49 -20.97
CA THR A 165 -22.98 -5.13 -20.42
C THR A 165 -23.97 -5.05 -19.28
N LEU A 166 -23.56 -4.40 -18.17
CA LEU A 166 -24.40 -4.01 -17.06
C LEU A 166 -24.45 -2.49 -16.94
N GLU A 167 -25.66 -1.96 -16.85
CA GLU A 167 -25.89 -0.51 -16.67
C GLU A 167 -26.65 -0.24 -15.39
N PHE A 168 -26.29 0.85 -14.70
CA PHE A 168 -27.03 1.36 -13.56
C PHE A 168 -26.91 2.89 -13.49
N SER A 169 -27.83 3.51 -12.76
CA SER A 169 -27.72 4.94 -12.43
C SER A 169 -27.69 5.14 -10.93
N THR A 170 -27.07 6.23 -10.51
CA THR A 170 -26.91 6.59 -9.12
C THR A 170 -26.76 8.11 -8.97
N THR A 171 -27.03 8.59 -7.78
CA THR A 171 -26.84 10.01 -7.40
C THR A 171 -26.44 10.11 -5.95
N LEU A 172 -25.75 11.19 -5.60
CA LEU A 172 -25.45 11.55 -4.22
C LEU A 172 -25.74 13.04 -4.01
N SER A 173 -26.46 13.37 -2.93
CA SER A 173 -26.92 14.74 -2.68
C SER A 173 -25.87 15.67 -2.06
N ARG A 174 -24.67 15.16 -1.80
CA ARG A 174 -23.54 15.84 -1.15
C ARG A 174 -22.22 15.44 -1.78
N PRO A 175 -21.13 16.18 -1.50
CA PRO A 175 -19.79 15.71 -1.82
C PRO A 175 -19.54 14.33 -1.23
N GLY A 176 -19.04 13.40 -2.05
CA GLY A 176 -18.83 12.04 -1.60
C GLY A 176 -18.60 11.05 -2.74
N TYR A 177 -18.86 9.77 -2.48
CA TYR A 177 -18.37 8.69 -3.31
C TYR A 177 -19.33 7.50 -3.32
N ILE A 178 -19.46 6.88 -4.46
CA ILE A 178 -20.14 5.60 -4.63
C ILE A 178 -19.15 4.62 -5.24
N LYS A 179 -18.86 3.56 -4.49
CA LYS A 179 -18.00 2.45 -4.90
C LYS A 179 -18.85 1.32 -5.45
N PHE A 180 -18.36 0.63 -6.46
CA PHE A 180 -19.05 -0.54 -6.99
C PHE A 180 -18.07 -1.63 -7.45
N LYS A 181 -18.65 -2.83 -7.54
CA LYS A 181 -18.00 -4.03 -8.04
C LYS A 181 -18.95 -4.78 -8.96
N VAL A 182 -18.45 -5.25 -10.10
CA VAL A 182 -19.19 -6.10 -11.03
C VAL A 182 -18.42 -7.40 -11.21
N LEU A 183 -19.15 -8.52 -11.07
CA LEU A 183 -18.64 -9.87 -11.23
C LEU A 183 -19.29 -10.52 -12.44
N ALA A 184 -18.50 -11.22 -13.25
CA ALA A 184 -19.03 -12.14 -14.25
C ALA A 184 -19.28 -13.51 -13.60
N MET A 185 -20.41 -14.12 -13.95
CA MET A 185 -20.87 -15.41 -13.41
C MET A 185 -21.28 -16.35 -14.55
N ASP A 186 -21.12 -17.63 -14.31
CA ASP A 186 -21.57 -18.70 -15.19
C ASP A 186 -23.07 -19.01 -15.03
N GLU A 187 -23.55 -20.05 -15.74
CA GLU A 187 -24.95 -20.51 -15.72
C GLU A 187 -25.41 -20.94 -14.29
N SER A 188 -24.47 -21.40 -13.46
CA SER A 188 -24.75 -21.86 -12.10
C SER A 188 -24.72 -20.71 -11.07
N SER A 189 -24.58 -19.47 -11.51
CA SER A 189 -24.40 -18.27 -10.69
C SER A 189 -23.10 -18.26 -9.89
N GLN A 190 -22.07 -18.94 -10.39
CA GLN A 190 -20.76 -18.96 -9.81
C GLN A 190 -19.88 -17.92 -10.44
N MET A 191 -18.98 -17.34 -9.63
CA MET A 191 -17.94 -16.48 -10.16
C MET A 191 -16.99 -17.32 -11.01
N ILE A 192 -16.86 -16.98 -12.27
CA ILE A 192 -15.85 -17.58 -13.15
C ILE A 192 -14.49 -17.08 -12.64
N LEU A 193 -13.68 -17.98 -12.07
CA LEU A 193 -12.31 -17.67 -11.70
C LEU A 193 -11.50 -17.36 -12.97
N GLY A 194 -10.83 -16.24 -12.96
CA GLY A 194 -10.15 -15.75 -14.15
C GLY A 194 -10.99 -14.76 -14.95
N SER A 195 -12.33 -14.72 -14.77
CA SER A 195 -13.07 -13.54 -15.20
C SER A 195 -12.61 -12.36 -14.36
N GLU A 196 -12.27 -11.28 -15.04
CA GLU A 196 -11.94 -10.05 -14.35
C GLU A 196 -13.10 -9.59 -13.48
N THR A 197 -12.77 -8.95 -12.38
CA THR A 197 -13.74 -8.21 -11.58
C THR A 197 -13.59 -6.74 -11.91
N ALA A 198 -14.68 -6.09 -12.29
CA ALA A 198 -14.69 -4.65 -12.41
C ALA A 198 -14.71 -4.00 -11.01
N PHE A 199 -13.75 -3.13 -10.73
CA PHE A 199 -13.68 -2.33 -9.51
C PHE A 199 -13.79 -0.86 -9.88
N GLY A 200 -14.88 -0.21 -9.51
CA GLY A 200 -15.10 1.17 -9.92
C GLY A 200 -15.67 2.07 -8.85
N GLY A 201 -15.73 3.34 -9.20
CA GLY A 201 -16.34 4.35 -8.37
C GLY A 201 -16.77 5.60 -9.14
N ILE A 202 -17.65 6.37 -8.53
CA ILE A 202 -18.08 7.70 -8.98
C ILE A 202 -17.91 8.65 -7.81
N ILE A 203 -17.23 9.77 -8.05
CA ILE A 203 -17.04 10.85 -7.07
C ILE A 203 -17.96 12.01 -7.42
N PHE A 204 -18.64 12.54 -6.42
CA PHE A 204 -19.52 13.69 -6.52
C PHE A 204 -18.91 14.90 -5.81
N SER A 205 -18.89 16.06 -6.48
CA SER A 205 -18.31 17.31 -5.97
C SER A 205 -16.92 17.11 -5.37
N ARG A 206 -16.02 16.48 -6.13
CA ARG A 206 -14.66 16.08 -5.71
C ARG A 206 -13.89 17.18 -4.99
N GLU A 207 -14.01 18.42 -5.47
CA GLU A 207 -13.29 19.59 -4.96
C GLU A 207 -13.80 20.07 -3.59
N GLU A 208 -15.01 19.64 -3.22
CA GLU A 208 -15.66 19.98 -1.95
C GLU A 208 -15.43 18.91 -0.87
N ILE A 209 -14.81 17.77 -1.22
CA ILE A 209 -14.50 16.69 -0.27
C ILE A 209 -13.41 17.19 0.68
N LYS A 210 -13.71 17.24 1.96
CA LYS A 210 -12.81 17.64 3.05
C LYS A 210 -12.70 16.55 4.10
N THR A 211 -11.76 16.72 4.99
CA THR A 211 -11.66 15.92 6.21
C THR A 211 -12.91 16.07 7.06
N HIS A 212 -13.26 15.01 7.78
CA HIS A 212 -14.40 15.00 8.69
C HIS A 212 -14.19 15.93 9.89
N HIS A 213 -12.95 16.02 10.35
CA HIS A 213 -12.52 16.94 11.38
C HIS A 213 -11.55 17.98 10.82
N GLU A 214 -11.66 19.21 11.31
CA GLU A 214 -10.66 20.24 11.06
C GLU A 214 -9.36 19.89 11.81
N PRO A 215 -8.18 20.34 11.32
CA PRO A 215 -6.93 20.17 12.05
C PRO A 215 -7.03 20.74 13.48
N SER A 216 -6.49 20.03 14.46
CA SER A 216 -6.41 20.56 15.82
C SER A 216 -5.67 21.89 15.85
N PRO A 217 -6.15 22.89 16.61
CA PRO A 217 -5.51 24.21 16.69
C PRO A 217 -4.03 24.15 17.12
N ASP A 218 -3.64 23.14 17.86
CA ASP A 218 -2.28 22.93 18.36
C ASP A 218 -1.48 21.87 17.56
N LEU A 219 -2.00 21.43 16.41
CA LEU A 219 -1.35 20.43 15.55
C LEU A 219 0.10 20.82 15.22
N TYR A 220 0.32 22.09 14.87
CA TYR A 220 1.64 22.59 14.54
C TYR A 220 2.57 22.57 15.77
N GLU A 221 2.11 23.08 16.91
CA GLU A 221 2.86 23.14 18.15
C GLU A 221 3.22 21.76 18.68
N PHE A 222 2.29 20.79 18.56
CA PHE A 222 2.53 19.40 18.89
C PHE A 222 3.72 18.85 18.08
N TRP A 223 3.66 18.95 16.76
CA TRP A 223 4.70 18.41 15.90
C TRP A 223 6.02 19.19 15.98
N ASP A 224 5.99 20.50 16.19
CA ASP A 224 7.20 21.28 16.44
C ASP A 224 7.91 20.82 17.74
N GLY A 225 7.15 20.48 18.75
CA GLY A 225 7.66 19.89 19.99
C GLY A 225 8.31 18.52 19.77
N GLU A 226 7.64 17.64 19.02
CA GLU A 226 8.15 16.30 18.72
C GLU A 226 9.38 16.33 17.79
N VAL A 227 9.39 17.22 16.81
CA VAL A 227 10.57 17.46 15.95
C VAL A 227 11.75 17.98 16.80
N LYS A 228 11.53 18.89 17.74
CA LYS A 228 12.58 19.33 18.67
C LYS A 228 13.11 18.18 19.52
N ARG A 229 12.24 17.30 20.02
CA ARG A 229 12.63 16.08 20.72
C ARG A 229 13.53 15.20 19.85
N LEU A 230 13.17 15.02 18.58
CA LEU A 230 13.98 14.31 17.59
C LEU A 230 15.36 14.98 17.41
N MET A 231 15.40 16.30 17.22
CA MET A 231 16.65 17.04 17.00
C MET A 231 17.60 16.98 18.20
N ASN A 232 17.09 16.82 19.43
CA ASN A 232 17.86 16.64 20.64
C ASN A 232 18.40 15.20 20.83
N THR A 233 17.92 14.24 20.03
CA THR A 233 18.40 12.85 20.06
C THR A 233 19.55 12.69 19.07
N ASP A 234 20.75 12.36 19.52
CA ASP A 234 21.88 12.08 18.62
C ASP A 234 21.66 10.74 17.88
N PRO A 235 21.48 10.74 16.56
CA PRO A 235 21.26 9.51 15.80
C PRO A 235 22.49 8.60 15.78
N THR A 236 23.66 9.12 16.09
CA THR A 236 24.96 8.41 16.09
C THR A 236 25.38 7.90 17.47
N ASP A 237 24.53 8.04 18.48
CA ASP A 237 24.81 7.52 19.82
C ASP A 237 24.72 5.99 19.84
N THR A 238 25.81 5.35 20.26
CA THR A 238 25.95 3.89 20.37
C THR A 238 25.42 3.31 21.68
N ALA A 239 25.10 4.16 22.67
CA ALA A 239 24.53 3.72 23.92
C ALA A 239 23.06 3.29 23.74
N ALA A 240 22.71 2.11 24.22
CA ALA A 240 21.33 1.65 24.24
C ALA A 240 20.66 2.15 25.52
N ASP A 241 19.68 3.03 25.37
CA ASP A 241 18.86 3.49 26.49
C ASP A 241 17.65 2.56 26.69
N GLY A 242 17.26 2.36 27.95
CA GLY A 242 16.01 1.70 28.29
C GLY A 242 14.82 2.62 27.94
N TYR A 243 13.84 2.11 27.24
CA TYR A 243 12.56 2.80 27.04
C TYR A 243 11.72 2.74 28.32
N THR A 244 11.12 3.85 28.70
CA THR A 244 10.32 4.00 29.94
C THR A 244 8.88 4.46 29.68
N GLY A 245 8.44 4.48 28.41
CA GLY A 245 7.10 4.90 28.03
C GLY A 245 6.05 3.80 28.18
N ASP A 246 4.79 4.16 27.93
CA ASP A 246 3.61 3.30 28.10
C ASP A 246 3.26 2.50 26.84
N VAL A 247 3.92 2.76 25.70
CA VAL A 247 3.72 1.95 24.50
C VAL A 247 4.23 0.56 24.81
N GLU A 248 3.31 -0.29 25.30
CA GLU A 248 3.62 -1.69 25.54
C GLU A 248 4.09 -2.33 24.26
N THR A 249 4.97 -2.75 24.25
CA THR A 249 6.19 -3.40 23.94
C THR A 249 6.11 -4.41 22.82
N LEU A 250 5.96 -3.88 21.68
CA LEU A 250 6.75 -4.18 20.52
C LEU A 250 8.24 -4.48 20.89
N TYR A 251 8.61 -4.48 22.16
CA TYR A 251 9.88 -3.98 22.63
C TYR A 251 10.59 -4.92 23.57
N ASP A 252 9.97 -6.01 23.89
CA ASP A 252 10.71 -7.20 24.33
C ASP A 252 11.53 -7.81 23.15
N MET A 253 11.39 -7.21 21.98
CA MET A 253 12.20 -7.56 20.80
C MET A 253 13.58 -6.90 20.90
N PRO A 254 14.65 -7.62 20.52
CA PRO A 254 16.02 -7.24 20.85
C PRO A 254 16.63 -6.11 20.02
N SER A 255 15.87 -5.35 19.23
CA SER A 255 16.47 -4.21 18.52
C SER A 255 16.77 -3.09 19.53
N LYS A 256 18.03 -3.05 19.90
CA LYS A 256 18.53 -2.00 20.80
C LYS A 256 18.50 -0.68 20.06
N ASN A 257 17.78 0.30 20.63
CA ASN A 257 17.70 1.66 20.09
C ASN A 257 19.07 2.39 20.23
N ARG A 258 19.95 2.13 19.28
CA ARG A 258 21.32 2.64 19.22
C ARG A 258 21.79 2.82 17.80
N PHE A 259 22.91 3.51 17.61
CA PHE A 259 23.56 3.61 16.30
C PHE A 259 24.32 2.34 15.92
N SER A 260 24.16 1.93 14.67
CA SER A 260 25.11 1.08 13.96
C SER A 260 25.09 1.37 12.44
N LEU A 261 26.25 1.24 11.84
CA LEU A 261 26.46 1.39 10.38
C LEU A 261 27.26 0.18 9.92
N THR A 262 26.68 -0.66 9.08
CA THR A 262 27.32 -1.87 8.57
C THR A 262 27.35 -1.83 7.05
N LYS A 263 28.57 -1.77 6.46
CA LYS A 263 28.74 -1.90 5.02
C LYS A 263 28.52 -3.35 4.61
N LEU A 264 27.69 -3.55 3.60
CA LEU A 264 27.42 -4.88 3.07
C LEU A 264 28.64 -5.41 2.32
N ASP A 265 29.02 -6.63 2.65
CA ASP A 265 30.06 -7.43 2.01
C ASP A 265 29.53 -8.82 1.66
N LYS A 266 30.37 -9.68 1.11
CA LYS A 266 30.00 -11.05 0.75
C LYS A 266 29.48 -11.88 1.94
N LYS A 267 30.00 -11.62 3.15
CA LYS A 267 29.56 -12.32 4.36
C LYS A 267 28.14 -11.87 4.75
N TYR A 268 27.89 -10.58 4.67
CA TYR A 268 26.55 -10.03 4.93
C TYR A 268 25.54 -10.53 3.89
N THR A 269 25.92 -10.50 2.62
CA THR A 269 25.10 -11.01 1.51
C THR A 269 24.75 -12.48 1.71
N GLN A 270 25.72 -13.31 2.11
CA GLN A 270 25.44 -14.71 2.43
C GLN A 270 24.44 -14.87 3.57
N ARG A 271 24.50 -14.02 4.61
CA ARG A 271 23.50 -13.99 5.69
C ARG A 271 22.09 -13.67 5.16
N LEU A 272 21.97 -12.74 4.22
CA LEU A 272 20.69 -12.45 3.59
C LEU A 272 20.14 -13.65 2.83
N ILE A 273 20.99 -14.31 2.03
CA ILE A 273 20.64 -15.52 1.27
C ILE A 273 20.21 -16.65 2.23
N ASP A 274 20.98 -16.90 3.28
CA ASP A 274 20.67 -17.93 4.28
C ASP A 274 19.34 -17.67 5.00
N ASN A 275 18.94 -16.42 5.10
CA ASN A 275 17.66 -15.97 5.66
C ASN A 275 16.53 -15.83 4.61
N ASN A 276 16.76 -16.29 3.38
CA ASN A 276 15.79 -16.16 2.28
C ASN A 276 15.36 -14.70 2.05
N GLN A 277 16.30 -13.76 2.17
CA GLN A 277 16.10 -12.33 1.89
C GLN A 277 16.72 -11.94 0.54
N PRO A 278 16.18 -10.94 -0.16
CA PRO A 278 16.82 -10.35 -1.32
C PRO A 278 18.22 -9.86 -0.96
N ALA A 279 19.21 -10.26 -1.74
CA ALA A 279 20.62 -9.97 -1.48
C ALA A 279 21.29 -9.43 -2.74
N PRO A 280 22.18 -8.42 -2.62
CA PRO A 280 22.95 -7.93 -3.75
C PRO A 280 23.94 -8.99 -4.24
N ASP A 281 24.12 -9.08 -5.55
CA ASP A 281 25.13 -9.94 -6.16
C ASP A 281 26.54 -9.29 -6.17
N ASP A 282 27.55 -10.04 -6.67
CA ASP A 282 28.94 -9.55 -6.74
C ASP A 282 29.07 -8.30 -7.64
N THR A 283 28.27 -8.19 -8.69
CA THR A 283 28.25 -7.03 -9.59
C THR A 283 27.73 -5.80 -8.86
N GLU A 284 26.57 -5.94 -8.20
CA GLU A 284 25.95 -4.88 -7.42
C GLU A 284 26.85 -4.42 -6.26
N LEU A 285 27.51 -5.36 -5.55
CA LEU A 285 28.50 -5.01 -4.51
C LEU A 285 29.74 -4.26 -5.10
N SER A 286 30.08 -4.52 -6.37
CA SER A 286 31.17 -3.80 -7.06
C SER A 286 30.76 -2.40 -7.50
N GLU A 287 29.51 -2.19 -7.87
CA GLU A 287 28.98 -0.95 -8.43
C GLU A 287 28.39 0.01 -7.38
N TYR A 288 28.00 -0.50 -6.22
CA TYR A 288 27.38 0.28 -5.15
C TYR A 288 28.12 0.17 -3.82
N ASN A 289 28.11 1.25 -3.04
CA ASN A 289 28.36 1.20 -1.61
C ASN A 289 27.01 1.01 -0.91
N ILE A 290 26.78 -0.16 -0.32
CA ILE A 290 25.52 -0.52 0.33
C ILE A 290 25.73 -0.62 1.83
N TYR A 291 24.83 -0.03 2.59
CA TYR A 291 24.90 0.00 4.07
C TYR A 291 23.58 -0.40 4.69
N GLU A 292 23.64 -1.20 5.75
CA GLU A 292 22.59 -1.30 6.76
C GLU A 292 22.79 -0.17 7.76
N LEU A 293 21.72 0.57 8.03
CA LEU A 293 21.67 1.64 9.01
C LEU A 293 20.75 1.27 10.16
N MET A 294 21.20 1.55 11.35
CA MET A 294 20.42 1.63 12.58
C MET A 294 20.76 2.96 13.26
N LEU A 295 19.77 3.84 13.39
CA LEU A 295 19.95 5.18 13.94
C LEU A 295 19.19 5.30 15.24
N LYS A 296 19.83 5.80 16.29
CA LYS A 296 19.13 6.08 17.56
C LYS A 296 18.01 7.10 17.31
N CYS A 297 16.84 6.83 17.86
CA CYS A 297 15.64 7.62 17.64
C CYS A 297 14.90 7.84 18.99
N PRO A 298 14.12 8.92 19.15
CA PRO A 298 13.19 9.01 20.27
C PRO A 298 12.24 7.81 20.28
N GLY A 299 11.95 7.32 21.48
CA GLY A 299 11.07 6.16 21.65
C GLY A 299 11.83 4.84 21.68
N PRO A 300 11.10 3.74 21.50
CA PRO A 300 11.59 2.41 21.87
C PRO A 300 12.48 1.73 20.83
N CYS A 301 12.32 2.08 19.55
CA CYS A 301 13.04 1.44 18.46
C CYS A 301 13.90 2.42 17.64
N PRO A 302 15.01 1.95 17.06
CA PRO A 302 15.82 2.75 16.15
C PRO A 302 15.09 3.01 14.82
N SER A 303 15.57 3.98 14.08
CA SER A 303 15.28 4.07 12.65
C SER A 303 16.21 3.12 11.89
N THR A 304 15.67 2.21 11.09
CA THR A 304 16.45 1.20 10.37
C THR A 304 16.15 1.23 8.88
N GLY A 305 17.14 0.89 8.06
CA GLY A 305 17.00 0.84 6.61
C GLY A 305 18.29 0.48 5.89
N TYR A 306 18.18 0.29 4.58
CA TYR A 306 19.34 0.15 3.69
C TYR A 306 19.56 1.42 2.89
N VAL A 307 20.83 1.77 2.68
CA VAL A 307 21.24 2.87 1.81
C VAL A 307 22.23 2.35 0.77
N SER A 308 21.96 2.63 -0.51
CA SER A 308 22.81 2.24 -1.63
C SER A 308 23.26 3.47 -2.41
N VAL A 309 24.56 3.66 -2.51
CA VAL A 309 25.17 4.80 -3.19
C VAL A 309 25.94 4.31 -4.42
N PRO A 310 25.57 4.71 -5.66
CA PRO A 310 26.28 4.33 -6.88
C PRO A 310 27.72 4.85 -6.89
N LYS A 311 28.71 3.98 -7.11
CA LYS A 311 30.16 4.36 -7.12
C LYS A 311 30.56 5.13 -8.37
N GLY A 312 29.88 4.89 -9.50
CA GLY A 312 30.19 5.54 -10.78
C GLY A 312 29.47 6.87 -11.03
N ALA A 313 28.71 7.37 -10.05
CA ALA A 313 27.93 8.59 -10.22
C ALA A 313 28.80 9.84 -10.29
N LYS A 314 28.36 10.83 -11.08
CA LYS A 314 29.00 12.13 -11.14
C LYS A 314 28.74 12.93 -9.86
N LYS A 315 29.65 13.83 -9.55
CA LYS A 315 29.49 14.74 -8.40
C LYS A 315 28.22 15.57 -8.51
N ASN A 316 27.46 15.65 -7.41
CA ASN A 316 26.22 16.42 -7.29
C ASN A 316 25.16 16.08 -8.37
N SER A 317 25.04 14.81 -8.76
CA SER A 317 24.13 14.38 -9.84
C SER A 317 22.88 13.63 -9.38
N LEU A 318 22.89 13.02 -8.21
CA LEU A 318 21.84 12.10 -7.79
C LEU A 318 20.95 12.67 -6.69
N PRO A 319 19.62 12.50 -6.75
CA PRO A 319 18.75 12.72 -5.59
C PRO A 319 18.89 11.59 -4.58
N ILE A 320 18.53 11.84 -3.32
CA ILE A 320 18.19 10.79 -2.36
C ILE A 320 16.74 10.40 -2.62
N HIS A 321 16.50 9.11 -2.88
CA HIS A 321 15.17 8.53 -3.07
C HIS A 321 14.86 7.58 -1.92
N ILE A 322 13.91 7.95 -1.07
CA ILE A 322 13.52 7.18 0.11
C ILE A 322 12.22 6.43 -0.21
N SER A 323 12.28 5.11 -0.10
CA SER A 323 11.15 4.21 -0.31
C SER A 323 10.63 3.70 1.03
N TYR A 324 9.32 3.74 1.19
CA TYR A 324 8.58 3.21 2.32
C TYR A 324 7.73 2.02 1.88
N ASP A 325 7.77 0.95 2.65
CA ASP A 325 6.97 -0.25 2.38
C ASP A 325 5.48 -0.04 2.68
N GLY A 326 4.64 -0.88 2.05
CA GLY A 326 3.25 -1.06 2.43
C GLY A 326 3.10 -1.77 3.77
N TYR A 327 1.85 -1.99 4.18
CA TYR A 327 1.51 -2.68 5.43
C TYR A 327 2.11 -4.09 5.49
N SER A 328 3.15 -4.26 6.27
CA SER A 328 3.75 -5.57 6.56
C SER A 328 4.81 -5.48 7.65
N VAL A 329 5.08 -6.60 8.31
CA VAL A 329 6.26 -6.79 9.16
C VAL A 329 7.22 -7.70 8.42
N ARG A 330 8.21 -7.08 7.77
CA ARG A 330 9.28 -7.76 7.01
C ARG A 330 10.51 -6.88 6.96
N SER A 331 11.64 -7.44 6.56
CA SER A 331 12.80 -6.63 6.20
C SER A 331 12.54 -5.89 4.87
N PRO A 332 12.81 -4.59 4.79
CA PRO A 332 13.05 -3.99 3.48
C PRO A 332 14.25 -4.69 2.80
N ALA A 333 14.30 -4.62 1.48
CA ALA A 333 15.44 -5.12 0.70
C ALA A 333 16.42 -3.97 0.39
N PRO A 334 17.73 -4.23 0.25
CA PRO A 334 18.63 -3.27 -0.38
C PRO A 334 18.13 -2.96 -1.80
N LEU A 335 18.06 -1.68 -2.16
CA LEU A 335 17.65 -1.23 -3.49
C LEU A 335 18.85 -0.65 -4.22
N MET A 336 19.17 -1.16 -5.41
CA MET A 336 20.22 -0.66 -6.27
C MET A 336 19.59 0.03 -7.47
N LYS A 337 19.79 1.36 -7.58
CA LYS A 337 19.25 2.20 -8.66
C LYS A 337 20.37 3.14 -9.16
N PRO A 338 20.66 3.16 -10.47
CA PRO A 338 21.78 3.96 -10.99
C PRO A 338 21.50 5.47 -11.02
N ASP A 339 20.25 5.87 -10.93
CA ASP A 339 19.77 7.24 -11.08
C ASP A 339 19.48 7.96 -9.75
N CYS A 340 19.68 7.28 -8.62
CA CYS A 340 19.51 7.89 -7.30
C CYS A 340 20.37 7.22 -6.23
N ILE A 341 20.52 7.88 -5.08
CA ILE A 341 20.92 7.27 -3.83
C ILE A 341 19.66 6.63 -3.27
N ALA A 342 19.59 5.32 -3.36
CA ALA A 342 18.38 4.58 -2.96
C ALA A 342 18.39 4.28 -1.47
N VAL A 343 17.28 4.57 -0.80
CA VAL A 343 17.07 4.31 0.62
C VAL A 343 15.79 3.51 0.78
N HIS A 344 15.84 2.42 1.55
CA HIS A 344 14.66 1.61 1.85
C HIS A 344 14.51 1.47 3.35
N CYS A 345 13.51 2.16 3.91
CA CYS A 345 13.30 2.27 5.35
C CYS A 345 12.39 1.16 5.89
N SER A 346 12.70 0.67 7.08
CA SER A 346 11.77 -0.10 7.90
C SER A 346 10.99 0.85 8.81
N HIS A 347 9.69 0.93 8.61
CA HIS A 347 8.83 1.78 9.43
C HIS A 347 8.63 1.29 10.87
N HIS A 348 8.95 0.03 11.13
CA HIS A 348 8.80 -0.56 12.47
C HIS A 348 10.07 -0.46 13.34
N GLY A 349 11.24 -0.24 12.75
CA GLY A 349 12.51 -0.15 13.48
C GLY A 349 13.03 -1.51 13.97
N TYR A 350 12.65 -2.61 13.33
CA TYR A 350 13.19 -3.93 13.63
C TYR A 350 14.59 -4.13 13.02
N GLU A 351 15.31 -5.13 13.52
CA GLU A 351 16.55 -5.58 12.89
C GLU A 351 16.27 -6.10 11.49
N LEU A 352 17.20 -5.83 10.56
CA LEU A 352 17.03 -6.14 9.14
C LEU A 352 17.68 -7.48 8.76
N GLY A 353 17.25 -8.03 7.62
CA GLY A 353 17.87 -9.20 7.01
C GLY A 353 17.65 -10.52 7.73
N HIS A 354 16.66 -10.63 8.59
CA HIS A 354 16.24 -11.87 9.23
C HIS A 354 15.22 -12.63 8.37
N ASN A 355 14.99 -13.90 8.69
CA ASN A 355 14.07 -14.77 7.96
C ASN A 355 12.61 -14.42 8.22
N ASN A 356 11.79 -14.40 7.15
CA ASN A 356 10.37 -14.03 7.20
C ASN A 356 9.51 -15.07 7.95
N ASP A 357 9.87 -16.34 7.84
CA ASP A 357 9.07 -17.45 8.40
C ASP A 357 9.42 -17.76 9.86
N THR A 358 10.46 -17.11 10.39
CA THR A 358 10.88 -17.26 11.80
C THR A 358 10.81 -15.92 12.52
N TYR A 359 11.82 -15.07 12.39
CA TYR A 359 11.94 -13.82 13.12
C TYR A 359 10.75 -12.87 12.90
N TYR A 360 10.43 -12.55 11.63
CA TYR A 360 9.31 -11.65 11.36
C TYR A 360 7.94 -12.31 11.56
N ALA A 361 7.84 -13.65 11.42
CA ALA A 361 6.63 -14.37 11.77
C ALA A 361 6.35 -14.30 13.28
N GLU A 362 7.37 -14.43 14.12
CA GLU A 362 7.24 -14.27 15.56
C GLU A 362 6.73 -12.87 15.93
N ILE A 363 7.30 -11.82 15.31
CA ILE A 363 6.82 -10.45 15.50
C ILE A 363 5.36 -10.31 15.08
N ARG A 364 4.98 -10.80 13.89
CA ARG A 364 3.58 -10.76 13.42
C ARG A 364 2.63 -11.43 14.38
N ASN A 365 3.05 -12.55 14.97
CA ASN A 365 2.21 -13.35 15.88
C ASN A 365 2.10 -12.74 17.28
N THR A 366 3.12 -12.03 17.73
CA THR A 366 3.16 -11.45 19.09
C THR A 366 2.65 -10.01 19.13
N VAL A 367 3.04 -9.19 18.17
CA VAL A 367 2.75 -7.75 18.17
C VAL A 367 1.89 -7.28 16.99
N GLY A 368 1.64 -8.17 16.02
CA GLY A 368 0.84 -7.84 14.85
C GLY A 368 1.60 -7.07 13.77
N ALA A 369 0.91 -6.79 12.67
CA ALA A 369 1.49 -6.21 11.48
C ALA A 369 1.08 -4.74 11.24
N SER A 370 0.44 -4.09 12.22
CA SER A 370 -0.17 -2.78 12.04
C SER A 370 0.64 -1.61 12.60
N TYR A 371 0.17 -0.40 12.37
CA TYR A 371 0.62 0.84 13.01
C TYR A 371 0.53 0.83 14.53
N CYS A 372 0.07 -0.26 15.07
CA CYS A 372 -0.42 -0.38 16.39
C CYS A 372 -0.25 -1.79 16.83
N ARG A 373 -0.28 -1.94 18.09
CA ARG A 373 -0.08 -3.15 18.83
C ARG A 373 -0.86 -4.34 18.35
N GLY A 374 -0.29 -5.50 18.65
CA GLY A 374 -0.90 -6.81 18.57
C GLY A 374 -2.35 -6.87 19.03
N ASN A 375 -3.06 -7.92 18.63
CA ASN A 375 -4.50 -8.13 18.80
C ASN A 375 -5.41 -7.32 17.88
N GLY A 376 -4.90 -6.71 16.80
CA GLY A 376 -5.71 -5.98 15.84
C GLY A 376 -6.37 -4.72 16.38
N ASP A 377 -5.99 -4.26 17.58
CA ASP A 377 -6.44 -2.98 18.10
C ASP A 377 -5.50 -1.86 17.67
N ILE A 378 -5.81 -1.36 16.52
CA ILE A 378 -5.17 -0.25 15.83
C ILE A 378 -5.27 1.07 16.61
N ASN A 379 -5.99 1.08 17.69
CA ASN A 379 -6.32 2.27 18.45
C ASN A 379 -5.57 2.34 19.77
N SER A 380 -4.77 1.33 20.08
CA SER A 380 -3.95 1.39 21.28
C SER A 380 -2.86 2.45 21.12
N GLY A 381 -2.85 3.41 22.01
CA GLY A 381 -1.86 4.47 22.03
C GLY A 381 -2.36 5.86 21.65
N PHE A 382 -3.48 6.01 20.92
CA PHE A 382 -4.02 7.35 20.62
C PHE A 382 -4.58 8.11 21.84
N ASP A 383 -4.72 7.46 22.97
CA ASP A 383 -5.06 8.14 24.23
C ASP A 383 -3.87 8.93 24.80
N ASN A 384 -2.64 8.62 24.37
CA ASN A 384 -1.43 9.37 24.66
C ASN A 384 -0.67 9.70 23.37
N ILE A 385 -0.97 10.85 22.78
CA ILE A 385 -0.39 11.28 21.50
C ILE A 385 1.14 11.51 21.56
N HIS A 386 1.71 11.71 22.75
CA HIS A 386 3.16 11.86 22.96
C HIS A 386 3.90 10.53 23.12
N ASP A 387 3.16 9.42 23.20
CA ASP A 387 3.73 8.08 23.35
C ASP A 387 2.85 7.05 22.66
N CYS A 388 2.77 7.12 21.32
CA CYS A 388 1.98 6.22 20.51
C CYS A 388 2.77 5.72 19.29
N TYR A 389 2.30 4.62 18.72
CA TYR A 389 3.02 3.95 17.64
C TYR A 389 3.16 4.80 16.35
N PRO A 390 2.12 5.48 15.87
CA PRO A 390 2.23 6.36 14.69
C PRO A 390 3.22 7.51 14.87
N LEU A 391 3.32 8.07 16.08
CA LEU A 391 4.33 9.07 16.41
C LEU A 391 5.74 8.55 16.12
N TYR A 392 6.03 7.34 16.61
CA TYR A 392 7.36 6.75 16.45
C TYR A 392 7.68 6.32 15.01
N ILE A 393 6.68 5.95 14.20
CA ILE A 393 6.89 5.76 12.76
C ILE A 393 7.42 7.06 12.13
N MET A 394 6.71 8.17 12.34
CA MET A 394 7.09 9.46 11.78
C MET A 394 8.47 9.94 12.27
N LEU A 395 8.76 9.78 13.56
CA LEU A 395 10.05 10.17 14.11
C LEU A 395 11.21 9.33 13.55
N ARG A 396 11.02 8.03 13.33
CA ARG A 396 12.03 7.16 12.70
C ARG A 396 12.33 7.60 11.26
N ASP A 397 11.30 7.88 10.48
CA ASP A 397 11.45 8.31 9.09
C ASP A 397 12.14 9.68 8.99
N LEU A 398 11.75 10.63 9.84
CA LEU A 398 12.41 11.93 9.96
C LEU A 398 13.88 11.81 10.39
N GLN A 399 14.19 10.87 11.31
CA GLN A 399 15.56 10.63 11.75
C GLN A 399 16.44 10.11 10.62
N MET A 400 15.90 9.23 9.76
CA MET A 400 16.59 8.74 8.58
C MET A 400 16.94 9.91 7.64
N ILE A 401 15.99 10.76 7.34
CA ILE A 401 16.23 11.94 6.49
C ILE A 401 17.28 12.84 7.12
N ARG A 402 17.11 13.18 8.40
CA ARG A 402 18.07 14.03 9.13
C ARG A 402 19.50 13.50 9.03
N PHE A 403 19.68 12.21 9.26
CA PHE A 403 21.00 11.57 9.19
C PHE A 403 21.59 11.69 7.78
N LEU A 404 20.82 11.37 6.76
CA LEU A 404 21.30 11.32 5.38
C LEU A 404 21.66 12.71 4.82
N VAL A 405 20.92 13.76 5.18
CA VAL A 405 21.11 15.11 4.63
C VAL A 405 22.18 15.91 5.38
N ASP A 406 22.57 15.50 6.59
CA ASP A 406 23.59 16.19 7.38
C ASP A 406 24.96 15.53 7.18
N PRO A 407 25.93 16.19 6.50
CA PRO A 407 27.25 15.63 6.26
C PRO A 407 28.06 15.39 7.55
N LYS A 408 27.68 16.00 8.66
CA LYS A 408 28.35 15.74 9.95
C LYS A 408 27.91 14.41 10.55
N LEU A 409 26.66 14.00 10.32
CA LEU A 409 26.10 12.76 10.84
C LEU A 409 26.45 11.56 9.96
N SER A 410 26.39 11.73 8.64
CA SER A 410 26.55 10.65 7.65
C SER A 410 27.89 10.63 6.93
N SER A 411 28.93 11.25 7.52
CA SER A 411 30.29 11.29 6.95
C SER A 411 30.89 9.89 6.66
N ASN A 412 30.44 8.88 7.35
CA ASN A 412 30.90 7.49 7.19
C ASN A 412 30.17 6.73 6.07
N VAL A 413 29.17 7.33 5.41
CA VAL A 413 28.52 6.76 4.22
C VAL A 413 29.29 7.25 2.99
N GLU A 414 30.13 6.36 2.46
CA GLU A 414 31.06 6.70 1.37
C GLU A 414 30.32 7.24 0.14
N LEU A 415 30.83 8.33 -0.43
CA LEU A 415 30.34 9.03 -1.62
C LEU A 415 28.98 9.71 -1.47
N LEU A 416 28.23 9.51 -0.39
CA LEU A 416 26.88 10.07 -0.23
C LEU A 416 26.84 11.56 -0.59
N HIS A 417 27.65 12.38 0.09
CA HIS A 417 27.65 13.84 -0.10
C HIS A 417 28.43 14.30 -1.35
N ASP A 418 29.26 13.44 -1.93
CA ASP A 418 29.94 13.75 -3.18
C ASP A 418 28.98 13.70 -4.37
N VAL A 419 28.05 12.73 -4.38
CA VAL A 419 27.14 12.50 -5.51
C VAL A 419 25.75 13.11 -5.30
N TRP A 420 25.34 13.38 -4.06
CA TRP A 420 24.04 13.98 -3.76
C TRP A 420 23.90 15.40 -4.32
N ASN A 421 22.79 15.66 -5.01
CA ASN A 421 22.49 16.94 -5.66
C ASN A 421 21.65 17.91 -4.82
N GLY A 422 21.37 17.57 -3.55
CA GLY A 422 20.55 18.37 -2.64
C GLY A 422 19.04 18.04 -2.70
N ASN A 423 18.60 17.20 -3.61
CA ASN A 423 17.18 16.84 -3.76
C ASN A 423 16.85 15.57 -2.98
N VAL A 424 15.62 15.53 -2.44
CA VAL A 424 15.05 14.37 -1.74
C VAL A 424 13.70 14.03 -2.37
N ILE A 425 13.46 12.77 -2.62
CA ILE A 425 12.20 12.21 -3.11
C ILE A 425 11.71 11.21 -2.06
N LEU A 426 10.48 11.37 -1.59
CA LEU A 426 9.80 10.39 -0.75
C LEU A 426 8.81 9.63 -1.61
N TRP A 427 8.84 8.31 -1.52
CA TRP A 427 7.99 7.43 -2.31
C TRP A 427 7.42 6.29 -1.46
N GLY A 428 6.14 5.98 -1.65
CA GLY A 428 5.51 4.82 -1.04
C GLY A 428 4.04 4.70 -1.38
N SER A 429 3.50 3.49 -1.21
CA SER A 429 2.08 3.20 -1.43
C SER A 429 1.44 2.64 -0.17
N SER A 430 0.12 2.84 -0.01
CA SER A 430 -0.64 2.36 1.13
C SER A 430 -0.07 2.93 2.45
N MET A 431 0.42 2.10 3.35
CA MET A 431 1.16 2.55 4.53
C MET A 431 2.39 3.39 4.16
N GLY A 432 3.13 3.02 3.11
CA GLY A 432 4.23 3.84 2.60
C GLY A 432 3.76 5.20 2.06
N GLY A 433 2.55 5.25 1.51
CA GLY A 433 1.89 6.50 1.11
C GLY A 433 1.54 7.38 2.32
N TYR A 434 1.07 6.77 3.43
CA TYR A 434 0.89 7.44 4.71
C TYR A 434 2.18 8.10 5.19
N GLN A 435 3.29 7.35 5.18
CA GLN A 435 4.60 7.86 5.56
C GLN A 435 5.05 8.99 4.60
N THR A 436 4.88 8.80 3.29
CA THR A 436 5.26 9.82 2.28
C THR A 436 4.58 11.16 2.54
N ILE A 437 3.28 11.17 2.76
CA ILE A 437 2.50 12.40 3.01
C ILE A 437 2.80 12.95 4.41
N GLY A 438 2.75 12.11 5.44
CA GLY A 438 2.97 12.53 6.83
C GLY A 438 4.38 13.07 7.04
N VAL A 439 5.41 12.35 6.60
CA VAL A 439 6.80 12.81 6.70
C VAL A 439 7.03 14.07 5.87
N GLY A 440 6.46 14.13 4.66
CA GLY A 440 6.51 15.32 3.81
C GLY A 440 5.91 16.56 4.48
N ALA A 441 4.78 16.40 5.16
CA ALA A 441 4.16 17.44 5.97
C ALA A 441 5.07 17.91 7.11
N LEU A 442 5.67 16.96 7.83
CA LEU A 442 6.53 17.25 8.98
C LEU A 442 7.89 17.82 8.59
N MET A 443 8.35 17.56 7.37
CA MET A 443 9.55 18.21 6.81
C MET A 443 9.37 19.72 6.69
N SER A 444 8.16 20.24 6.52
CA SER A 444 7.87 21.69 6.56
C SER A 444 8.26 22.32 7.91
N ILE A 445 8.18 21.53 8.99
CA ILE A 445 8.59 21.93 10.34
C ILE A 445 10.08 21.65 10.54
N MET A 446 10.54 20.44 10.23
CA MET A 446 11.89 19.97 10.47
C MET A 446 12.98 20.80 9.76
N LYS A 447 12.68 21.36 8.58
CA LYS A 447 13.63 22.20 7.82
C LYS A 447 14.13 23.43 8.59
N LYS A 448 13.46 23.84 9.67
CA LYS A 448 13.92 24.93 10.55
C LYS A 448 15.11 24.53 11.42
N TYR A 449 15.31 23.25 11.61
CA TYR A 449 16.26 22.68 12.58
C TYR A 449 17.32 21.79 11.92
N SER A 450 17.04 21.25 10.74
CA SER A 450 17.91 20.30 10.03
C SER A 450 18.82 20.99 9.02
N ALA A 451 19.81 20.24 8.49
CA ALA A 451 20.61 20.68 7.36
C ALA A 451 19.70 20.99 6.14
N PRO A 452 20.05 22.03 5.35
CA PRO A 452 19.20 22.45 4.24
C PRO A 452 19.19 21.43 3.12
N ILE A 453 18.00 21.20 2.54
CA ILE A 453 17.81 20.47 1.29
C ILE A 453 17.42 21.45 0.19
N ARG A 454 17.75 21.12 -1.06
CA ARG A 454 17.45 21.96 -2.22
C ARG A 454 15.98 21.84 -2.63
N SER A 455 15.46 20.62 -2.68
CA SER A 455 14.06 20.34 -2.94
C SER A 455 13.61 19.06 -2.26
N LEU A 456 12.32 19.01 -1.94
CA LEU A 456 11.61 17.82 -1.50
C LEU A 456 10.46 17.56 -2.47
N ASN A 457 10.27 16.32 -2.90
CA ASN A 457 9.17 15.90 -3.75
C ASN A 457 8.49 14.67 -3.14
N LEU A 458 7.17 14.69 -3.08
CA LEU A 458 6.35 13.63 -2.50
C LEU A 458 5.65 12.85 -3.62
N GLN A 459 5.78 11.53 -3.61
CA GLN A 459 5.16 10.64 -4.58
C GLN A 459 4.44 9.50 -3.84
N ALA A 460 3.18 9.72 -3.52
CA ALA A 460 2.38 8.81 -2.73
C ALA A 460 1.39 8.02 -3.59
N GLY A 461 1.31 6.70 -3.37
CA GLY A 461 0.32 5.84 -3.98
C GLY A 461 -0.72 5.38 -2.97
N SER A 462 -1.99 5.67 -3.19
CA SER A 462 -3.10 5.28 -2.30
C SER A 462 -2.75 5.45 -0.81
N PRO A 463 -2.40 6.66 -0.33
CA PRO A 463 -2.01 6.86 1.07
C PRO A 463 -3.06 6.34 2.04
N ALA A 464 -2.62 5.54 3.01
CA ALA A 464 -3.47 5.00 4.06
C ALA A 464 -3.69 6.02 5.21
N PHE A 465 -4.52 5.65 6.17
CA PHE A 465 -4.79 6.40 7.39
C PHE A 465 -5.23 7.87 7.13
N ALA A 466 -6.13 8.05 6.19
CA ALA A 466 -6.61 9.37 5.79
C ALA A 466 -8.11 9.54 6.05
N ASP A 467 -8.48 10.65 6.66
CA ASP A 467 -9.84 11.00 7.09
C ASP A 467 -10.46 9.89 7.97
N VAL A 468 -9.70 9.46 8.99
CA VAL A 468 -10.06 8.33 9.86
C VAL A 468 -11.37 8.60 10.61
N ALA A 469 -11.65 9.83 11.00
CA ALA A 469 -12.93 10.22 11.59
C ALA A 469 -14.11 9.96 10.65
N GLY A 470 -13.90 10.16 9.35
CA GLY A 470 -14.88 9.85 8.31
C GLY A 470 -15.20 8.37 8.18
N HIS A 471 -14.24 7.48 8.49
CA HIS A 471 -14.45 6.03 8.47
C HIS A 471 -15.49 5.56 9.50
N THR A 472 -15.56 6.20 10.64
CA THR A 472 -16.51 5.82 11.71
C THR A 472 -17.89 6.44 11.56
N SER A 473 -18.06 7.45 10.71
CA SER A 473 -19.32 8.17 10.51
C SER A 473 -20.18 7.66 9.36
N GLY A 474 -19.93 6.42 8.88
CA GLY A 474 -20.74 5.75 7.87
C GLY A 474 -20.26 5.87 6.43
N ARG A 475 -19.13 6.50 6.17
CA ARG A 475 -18.51 6.46 4.83
C ARG A 475 -18.10 5.03 4.50
N VAL A 476 -18.27 4.62 3.24
CA VAL A 476 -17.86 3.30 2.76
C VAL A 476 -16.36 3.20 2.75
N GLN A 477 -15.82 2.53 3.72
CA GLN A 477 -14.38 2.48 3.95
C GLN A 477 -13.95 1.19 4.60
N SER A 478 -12.64 0.97 4.61
CA SER A 478 -12.04 -0.10 5.38
C SER A 478 -12.33 0.06 6.87
N THR A 479 -12.84 -0.98 7.50
CA THR A 479 -13.07 -1.05 8.94
C THR A 479 -11.79 -1.27 9.75
N ILE A 480 -10.61 -1.20 9.09
CA ILE A 480 -9.31 -1.43 9.73
C ILE A 480 -9.03 -0.37 10.78
N PHE A 481 -9.44 0.89 10.52
CA PHE A 481 -9.20 2.01 11.42
C PHE A 481 -10.45 2.34 12.25
N LYS A 482 -10.29 2.38 13.57
CA LYS A 482 -11.32 2.89 14.48
C LYS A 482 -10.86 4.25 14.97
N TYR A 483 -11.71 5.25 14.83
CA TYR A 483 -11.40 6.60 15.23
C TYR A 483 -11.24 6.73 16.75
N ARG A 484 -10.24 7.50 17.15
CA ARG A 484 -10.03 8.08 18.47
C ARG A 484 -9.50 9.50 18.28
N SER A 485 -9.79 10.44 19.19
CA SER A 485 -9.43 11.85 19.02
C SER A 485 -7.94 12.10 18.78
N GLY A 486 -7.07 11.33 19.40
CA GLY A 486 -5.63 11.40 19.15
C GLY A 486 -5.21 11.00 17.73
N ALA A 487 -6.06 10.30 16.97
CA ALA A 487 -5.77 9.94 15.59
C ALA A 487 -5.65 11.16 14.67
N ASP A 488 -6.34 12.25 14.98
CA ASP A 488 -6.31 13.49 14.18
C ASP A 488 -4.91 14.10 14.07
N TYR A 489 -4.04 13.88 15.05
CA TYR A 489 -2.63 14.32 14.99
C TYR A 489 -1.78 13.56 13.99
N PHE A 490 -2.24 12.39 13.55
CA PHE A 490 -1.53 11.46 12.66
C PHE A 490 -2.26 11.18 11.36
N ASP A 491 -3.47 11.69 11.22
CA ASP A 491 -4.30 11.50 10.02
C ASP A 491 -3.64 12.15 8.81
N THR A 492 -3.45 11.35 7.76
CA THR A 492 -2.75 11.76 6.53
C THR A 492 -3.40 12.97 5.86
N ALA A 493 -4.74 13.03 5.85
CA ALA A 493 -5.45 14.13 5.23
C ALA A 493 -5.35 15.41 6.07
N ILE A 494 -5.34 15.30 7.40
CA ILE A 494 -5.12 16.43 8.30
C ILE A 494 -3.67 16.93 8.20
N LEU A 495 -2.68 16.03 8.23
CA LEU A 495 -1.27 16.38 8.07
C LEU A 495 -0.98 17.03 6.72
N ALA A 496 -1.73 16.68 5.66
CA ALA A 496 -1.58 17.28 4.34
C ALA A 496 -1.73 18.82 4.35
N SER A 497 -2.42 19.39 5.33
CA SER A 497 -2.53 20.84 5.52
C SER A 497 -1.20 21.54 5.83
N LEU A 498 -0.19 20.80 6.31
CA LEU A 498 1.14 21.31 6.62
C LEU A 498 2.14 21.18 5.46
N ILE A 499 1.76 20.55 4.35
CA ILE A 499 2.64 20.33 3.21
C ILE A 499 3.00 21.66 2.52
N ASP A 500 4.28 21.86 2.23
CA ASP A 500 4.81 22.98 1.47
C ASP A 500 5.69 22.56 0.27
N SER A 501 5.66 21.30 -0.08
CA SER A 501 6.50 20.69 -1.12
C SER A 501 5.64 20.07 -2.22
N PRO A 502 6.11 20.06 -3.49
CA PRO A 502 5.40 19.44 -4.61
C PRO A 502 4.97 18.01 -4.30
N THR A 503 3.70 17.72 -4.53
CA THR A 503 3.08 16.44 -4.14
C THR A 503 2.34 15.80 -5.29
N LEU A 504 2.68 14.53 -5.58
CA LEU A 504 2.00 13.67 -6.53
C LEU A 504 1.31 12.52 -5.79
N ILE A 505 -0.01 12.45 -5.86
CA ILE A 505 -0.76 11.24 -5.54
C ILE A 505 -0.88 10.45 -6.85
N HIS A 506 0.10 9.56 -7.10
CA HIS A 506 0.26 8.90 -8.39
C HIS A 506 -0.74 7.78 -8.65
N ARG A 507 -1.49 7.36 -7.62
CA ARG A 507 -2.55 6.36 -7.73
C ARG A 507 -3.65 6.62 -6.70
N ALA A 508 -4.86 6.86 -7.18
CA ALA A 508 -6.10 6.91 -6.42
C ALA A 508 -7.11 5.98 -7.11
N SER A 509 -7.12 4.70 -6.72
CA SER A 509 -7.96 3.67 -7.34
C SER A 509 -9.42 3.90 -6.98
N LEU A 510 -10.31 3.99 -8.01
CA LEU A 510 -11.74 4.29 -7.80
C LEU A 510 -12.52 3.13 -7.17
N GLY A 511 -12.02 1.91 -7.20
CA GLY A 511 -12.62 0.78 -6.50
C GLY A 511 -11.85 0.36 -5.23
N ASP A 512 -10.93 1.19 -4.72
CA ASP A 512 -10.15 0.88 -3.53
C ASP A 512 -11.05 0.85 -2.29
N GLU A 513 -11.01 -0.27 -1.57
CA GLU A 513 -11.79 -0.49 -0.35
C GLU A 513 -11.02 -0.14 0.92
N ILE A 514 -9.69 -0.02 0.81
CA ILE A 514 -8.79 0.23 1.94
C ILE A 514 -8.44 1.70 2.02
N CYS A 515 -7.93 2.26 0.92
CA CYS A 515 -7.59 3.67 0.79
C CYS A 515 -8.54 4.32 -0.22
N THR A 516 -9.71 4.74 0.23
CA THR A 516 -10.81 5.12 -0.65
C THR A 516 -10.52 6.37 -1.48
N ALA A 517 -11.17 6.48 -2.62
CA ALA A 517 -11.05 7.65 -3.48
C ALA A 517 -11.46 8.96 -2.76
N THR A 518 -12.40 8.89 -1.82
CA THR A 518 -12.79 10.03 -0.97
C THR A 518 -11.65 10.48 -0.08
N SER A 519 -10.96 9.54 0.58
CA SER A 519 -9.79 9.85 1.42
C SER A 519 -8.66 10.48 0.60
N MET A 520 -8.43 9.98 -0.63
CA MET A 520 -7.44 10.58 -1.55
C MET A 520 -7.82 11.99 -1.97
N SER A 521 -9.12 12.22 -2.24
CA SER A 521 -9.64 13.55 -2.54
C SER A 521 -9.47 14.50 -1.35
N ALA A 522 -9.73 14.03 -0.13
CA ALA A 522 -9.52 14.82 1.08
C ALA A 522 -8.04 15.22 1.24
N ILE A 523 -7.09 14.29 1.10
CA ILE A 523 -5.65 14.61 1.13
C ILE A 523 -5.33 15.71 0.10
N PHE A 524 -5.73 15.50 -1.16
CA PHE A 524 -5.44 16.45 -2.23
C PHE A 524 -6.00 17.85 -1.97
N ASN A 525 -7.23 17.92 -1.45
CA ASN A 525 -7.90 19.17 -1.16
C ASN A 525 -7.34 19.88 0.08
N MET A 526 -6.79 19.13 1.05
CA MET A 526 -6.17 19.70 2.25
C MET A 526 -4.77 20.26 1.99
N ILE A 527 -4.04 19.78 0.97
CA ILE A 527 -2.77 20.39 0.57
C ILE A 527 -3.04 21.86 0.18
N PRO A 528 -2.27 22.83 0.72
CA PRO A 528 -2.48 24.27 0.43
C PRO A 528 -2.51 24.58 -1.07
N SER A 529 -3.37 25.52 -1.47
CA SER A 529 -3.58 25.85 -2.90
C SER A 529 -2.34 26.43 -3.59
N GLY A 530 -1.41 27.01 -2.84
CA GLY A 530 -0.14 27.54 -3.36
C GLY A 530 0.94 26.47 -3.56
N VAL A 531 0.70 25.22 -3.19
CA VAL A 531 1.65 24.12 -3.35
C VAL A 531 1.34 23.38 -4.65
N PRO A 532 2.34 23.15 -5.53
CA PRO A 532 2.15 22.31 -6.72
C PRO A 532 1.69 20.91 -6.33
N LYS A 533 0.55 20.47 -6.87
CA LYS A 533 -0.01 19.17 -6.55
C LYS A 533 -0.71 18.52 -7.73
N GLU A 534 -0.61 17.21 -7.79
CA GLU A 534 -1.27 16.39 -8.81
C GLU A 534 -1.90 15.16 -8.16
N ILE A 535 -3.10 14.77 -8.59
CA ILE A 535 -3.73 13.50 -8.25
C ILE A 535 -4.16 12.77 -9.52
N ARG A 536 -3.93 11.46 -9.55
CA ARG A 536 -4.27 10.56 -10.64
C ARG A 536 -5.25 9.51 -10.16
N TYR A 537 -6.51 9.65 -10.56
CA TYR A 537 -7.52 8.61 -10.35
C TYR A 537 -7.44 7.59 -11.45
N VAL A 538 -7.69 6.34 -11.12
CA VAL A 538 -7.74 5.24 -12.08
C VAL A 538 -9.03 4.43 -11.89
N GLN A 539 -9.78 4.27 -12.97
CA GLN A 539 -10.99 3.46 -13.01
C GLN A 539 -10.64 1.98 -13.21
N ASN A 540 -11.55 1.10 -12.91
CA ASN A 540 -11.39 -0.35 -12.94
C ASN A 540 -10.16 -0.83 -12.13
N SER A 541 -9.98 -0.30 -10.94
CA SER A 541 -8.84 -0.60 -10.08
C SER A 541 -9.22 -0.68 -8.62
N SER A 542 -8.52 -1.50 -7.85
CA SER A 542 -8.68 -1.62 -6.40
C SER A 542 -7.35 -1.39 -5.68
N HIS A 543 -7.30 -1.62 -4.36
CA HIS A 543 -6.06 -1.48 -3.60
C HIS A 543 -4.93 -2.37 -4.12
N GLY A 544 -5.25 -3.62 -4.47
CA GLY A 544 -4.29 -4.62 -4.95
C GLY A 544 -4.31 -4.86 -6.47
N TYR A 545 -5.21 -4.22 -7.22
CA TYR A 545 -5.41 -4.49 -8.63
C TYR A 545 -5.32 -3.22 -9.49
N LEU A 546 -4.61 -3.33 -10.61
CA LEU A 546 -4.63 -2.42 -11.75
C LEU A 546 -4.88 -3.25 -13.01
N PRO A 547 -5.70 -2.79 -13.97
CA PRO A 547 -5.78 -3.43 -15.27
C PRO A 547 -4.46 -3.29 -16.03
N ASP A 548 -4.31 -4.06 -17.11
CA ASP A 548 -3.18 -3.95 -18.02
C ASP A 548 -3.03 -2.51 -18.55
N GLU A 549 -1.82 -2.07 -18.83
CA GLU A 549 -1.52 -0.67 -19.19
C GLU A 549 -2.42 -0.11 -20.28
N GLU A 550 -2.75 -0.93 -21.28
CA GLU A 550 -3.61 -0.57 -22.42
C GLU A 550 -5.09 -0.35 -22.04
N HIS A 551 -5.51 -0.88 -20.90
CA HIS A 551 -6.90 -0.77 -20.40
C HIS A 551 -7.03 0.18 -19.22
N GLN A 552 -5.96 0.83 -18.79
CA GLN A 552 -5.98 1.79 -17.69
C GLN A 552 -6.61 3.12 -18.13
N MET A 553 -7.67 3.52 -17.45
CA MET A 553 -8.32 4.81 -17.66
C MET A 553 -7.96 5.76 -16.51
N TRP A 554 -7.11 6.75 -16.81
CA TRP A 554 -6.60 7.72 -15.86
C TRP A 554 -7.31 9.07 -15.98
N TYR A 555 -7.64 9.66 -14.83
CA TYR A 555 -8.21 11.00 -14.70
C TYR A 555 -7.28 11.84 -13.83
N ILE A 556 -6.67 12.87 -14.42
CA ILE A 556 -5.54 13.60 -13.83
C ILE A 556 -5.97 15.03 -13.52
N TYR A 557 -5.78 15.44 -12.27
CA TYR A 557 -6.05 16.80 -11.80
C TYR A 557 -4.80 17.42 -11.22
N LYS A 558 -4.55 18.67 -11.62
CA LYS A 558 -3.33 19.40 -11.29
C LYS A 558 -3.69 20.79 -10.76
N ASN A 559 -2.88 21.26 -9.83
CA ASN A 559 -2.84 22.65 -9.41
C ASN A 559 -1.36 23.07 -9.37
N TYR A 560 -0.99 23.98 -10.27
CA TYR A 560 0.39 24.50 -10.39
C TYR A 560 0.42 26.00 -10.13
#